data_56c0a9f96988e18048537c886f6d1597
#
_entry.id   56c0a9f96988e18048537c886f6d1597
#
_cell.length_a   1.000
_cell.length_b   1.000
_cell.length_c   1.000
_cell.angle_alpha   90.00
_cell.angle_beta   90.00
_cell.angle_gamma   90.00
#
_symmetry.space_group_name_H-M   'P 1'
#
loop_
_entity.id
_entity.type
_entity.pdbx_description
1 polymer ?
#
loop_
_entity_poly.entity_id
_entity_poly.type
_entity_poly.pdbx_seq_one_letter_code
_entity_poly.pdbx_strand_id
1 'polypeptide(L)'
;MSSKKLNKILNKLIVFLIIAIIGLLGKEKILDKQEEKTPNTNIVDSKLEIYFFDVGQADSILIKEKDYTMLIDGGNQSDGENLVKYLQEELNVNDIDILVGTHPHEDHIGGLPNVISSLSIGKIYLPNATTTTKIFEKLLDTIAEKNYKITVPKIDEEINLNNMNFKVLYTGTDESDLNNTSIVLKLEYGKTSYLFTGDATDKTEEKIIDKDIEADVLKIGHHGSSYSSTESFLNKVKPKYAIIQVGNDNKYDHPTKTTLDKLNERNIKIYRTDENGTIKLTSDGTNINFETIDTNIDGW
;
A
#
# COMPACT_ATOMS: atom_id res chain seq x y z
N MET A 1 23.87 -26.37 -22.18
CA MET A 1 23.23 -25.25 -21.40
C MET A 1 24.26 -24.78 -20.41
N SER A 2 24.57 -23.47 -20.34
CA SER A 2 25.65 -23.00 -19.44
C SER A 2 25.18 -23.11 -17.98
N SER A 3 26.11 -23.47 -17.08
CA SER A 3 25.89 -23.64 -15.63
C SER A 3 25.14 -22.43 -15.00
N LYS A 4 25.40 -21.20 -15.46
CA LYS A 4 24.71 -19.99 -15.03
C LYS A 4 23.22 -19.98 -15.38
N LYS A 5 22.83 -20.58 -16.52
CA LYS A 5 21.42 -20.66 -16.96
C LYS A 5 20.67 -21.72 -16.16
N LEU A 6 21.35 -22.79 -15.80
CA LEU A 6 20.80 -23.85 -14.95
C LEU A 6 20.57 -23.38 -13.52
N ASN A 7 21.51 -22.64 -12.93
CA ASN A 7 21.36 -22.08 -11.58
C ASN A 7 20.22 -21.04 -11.51
N LYS A 8 20.04 -20.23 -12.56
CA LYS A 8 18.94 -19.25 -12.61
C LYS A 8 17.56 -19.91 -12.68
N ILE A 9 17.45 -21.06 -13.36
CA ILE A 9 16.22 -21.85 -13.41
C ILE A 9 16.00 -22.59 -12.08
N LEU A 10 17.06 -23.09 -11.47
CA LEU A 10 17.00 -23.78 -10.19
C LEU A 10 16.55 -22.85 -9.06
N ASN A 11 17.07 -21.63 -9.02
CA ASN A 11 16.66 -20.62 -8.03
C ASN A 11 15.21 -20.22 -8.22
N LYS A 12 14.72 -20.02 -9.45
CA LYS A 12 13.29 -19.77 -9.71
C LYS A 12 12.38 -20.92 -9.22
N LEU A 13 12.84 -22.17 -9.43
CA LEU A 13 12.12 -23.35 -8.96
C LEU A 13 12.10 -23.48 -7.43
N ILE A 14 13.21 -23.11 -6.77
CA ILE A 14 13.33 -23.15 -5.31
C ILE A 14 12.40 -22.10 -4.68
N VAL A 15 12.37 -20.88 -5.19
CA VAL A 15 11.46 -19.82 -4.71
C VAL A 15 10.00 -20.23 -4.91
N PHE A 16 9.65 -20.83 -6.05
CA PHE A 16 8.31 -21.33 -6.33
C PHE A 16 7.91 -22.50 -5.39
N LEU A 17 8.87 -23.38 -5.09
CA LEU A 17 8.65 -24.49 -4.15
C LEU A 17 8.47 -23.99 -2.71
N ILE A 18 9.21 -22.98 -2.29
CA ILE A 18 9.09 -22.39 -0.96
C ILE A 18 7.70 -21.74 -0.80
N ILE A 19 7.22 -20.98 -1.78
CA ILE A 19 5.89 -20.39 -1.77
C ILE A 19 4.79 -21.47 -1.75
N ALA A 20 4.94 -22.54 -2.54
CA ALA A 20 4.00 -23.65 -2.60
C ALA A 20 3.97 -24.50 -1.30
N ILE A 21 5.12 -24.72 -0.67
CA ILE A 21 5.23 -25.48 0.59
C ILE A 21 4.65 -24.68 1.76
N ILE A 22 4.86 -23.37 1.79
CA ILE A 22 4.28 -22.47 2.81
C ILE A 22 2.76 -22.45 2.69
N GLY A 23 2.21 -22.50 1.46
CA GLY A 23 0.76 -22.57 1.22
C GLY A 23 0.10 -23.90 1.62
N LEU A 24 0.84 -25.01 1.60
CA LEU A 24 0.32 -26.36 1.89
C LEU A 24 0.39 -26.76 3.38
N LEU A 25 1.29 -26.16 4.17
CA LEU A 25 1.49 -26.51 5.58
C LEU A 25 0.72 -25.62 6.56
N GLY A 26 -0.02 -24.64 6.06
CA GLY A 26 -0.68 -23.58 6.87
C GLY A 26 -2.14 -23.85 7.22
N LYS A 27 -2.56 -25.09 7.52
CA LYS A 27 -3.81 -25.32 8.26
C LYS A 27 -3.45 -25.64 9.70
N GLU A 28 -3.42 -24.62 10.57
CA GLU A 28 -3.87 -24.71 11.97
C GLU A 28 -3.49 -23.47 12.79
N LYS A 29 -4.53 -23.02 13.50
CA LYS A 29 -4.61 -22.00 14.57
C LYS A 29 -4.70 -20.54 14.15
N ILE A 30 -5.88 -20.19 13.65
CA ILE A 30 -6.50 -18.89 13.91
C ILE A 30 -7.32 -19.05 15.19
N LEU A 31 -6.97 -18.28 16.20
CA LEU A 31 -7.83 -18.11 17.37
C LEU A 31 -9.06 -17.31 16.93
N ASP A 32 -10.19 -18.01 16.83
CA ASP A 32 -11.52 -17.44 16.62
C ASP A 32 -11.88 -16.52 17.80
N LYS A 33 -11.87 -15.21 17.55
CA LYS A 33 -12.76 -14.28 18.22
C LYS A 33 -13.82 -13.87 17.19
N GLN A 34 -14.82 -14.73 16.99
CA GLN A 34 -16.05 -14.33 16.35
C GLN A 34 -16.96 -13.69 17.39
N GLU A 35 -17.05 -12.37 17.39
CA GLU A 35 -18.21 -11.66 17.91
C GLU A 35 -19.24 -11.51 16.79
N GLU A 36 -20.48 -11.90 17.06
CA GLU A 36 -21.61 -11.81 16.13
C GLU A 36 -21.88 -10.34 15.76
N LYS A 37 -21.88 -10.06 14.44
CA LYS A 37 -22.22 -8.74 13.89
C LYS A 37 -23.74 -8.54 13.85
N THR A 38 -24.26 -7.64 14.68
CA THR A 38 -25.49 -6.89 14.39
C THR A 38 -25.12 -5.65 13.56
N PRO A 39 -25.92 -5.24 12.55
CA PRO A 39 -25.66 -4.00 11.83
C PRO A 39 -25.95 -2.82 12.74
N ASN A 40 -24.89 -2.21 13.25
CA ASN A 40 -25.01 -1.07 14.16
C ASN A 40 -24.62 0.20 13.41
N THR A 41 -25.55 1.15 13.34
CA THR A 41 -25.29 2.53 12.90
C THR A 41 -24.47 3.23 14.00
N ASN A 42 -23.19 2.89 14.11
CA ASN A 42 -22.35 3.43 15.17
C ASN A 42 -21.68 4.71 14.70
N ILE A 43 -21.97 5.78 15.43
CA ILE A 43 -21.04 6.89 15.62
C ILE A 43 -19.70 6.24 16.04
N VAL A 44 -18.70 6.31 15.21
CA VAL A 44 -17.40 5.72 15.48
C VAL A 44 -16.76 6.55 16.59
N ASP A 45 -16.61 5.95 17.77
CA ASP A 45 -16.03 6.61 18.97
C ASP A 45 -14.49 6.71 18.88
N SER A 46 -13.95 6.53 17.72
CA SER A 46 -12.52 6.60 17.42
C SER A 46 -12.28 7.37 16.12
N LYS A 47 -11.10 7.91 15.96
CA LYS A 47 -10.69 8.59 14.73
C LYS A 47 -9.81 7.67 13.92
N LEU A 48 -10.11 7.59 12.62
CA LEU A 48 -9.18 7.08 11.63
C LEU A 48 -8.09 8.12 11.40
N GLU A 49 -6.85 7.71 11.37
CA GLU A 49 -5.70 8.51 10.97
C GLU A 49 -5.01 7.81 9.79
N ILE A 50 -4.73 8.54 8.73
CA ILE A 50 -3.96 8.04 7.59
C ILE A 50 -2.81 9.01 7.37
N TYR A 51 -1.58 8.49 7.38
CA TYR A 51 -0.37 9.23 7.10
C TYR A 51 0.17 8.81 5.74
N PHE A 52 0.26 9.75 4.82
CA PHE A 52 0.98 9.60 3.56
C PHE A 52 2.34 10.24 3.77
N PHE A 53 3.34 9.42 4.02
CA PHE A 53 4.66 9.90 4.36
C PHE A 53 5.38 10.54 3.18
N ASP A 54 6.09 11.63 3.43
CA ASP A 54 7.06 12.15 2.48
C ASP A 54 8.33 11.31 2.57
N VAL A 55 8.43 10.36 1.66
CA VAL A 55 9.57 9.45 1.46
C VAL A 55 10.23 9.69 0.10
N GLY A 56 10.18 10.96 -0.38
CA GLY A 56 10.69 11.30 -1.70
C GLY A 56 9.88 10.65 -2.83
N GLN A 57 10.56 10.18 -3.88
CA GLN A 57 9.92 9.52 -5.01
C GLN A 57 9.61 8.05 -4.67
N ALA A 58 8.61 7.84 -3.81
CA ALA A 58 8.25 6.54 -3.26
C ALA A 58 6.90 6.59 -2.55
N ASP A 59 6.34 5.43 -2.18
CA ASP A 59 5.11 5.31 -1.41
C ASP A 59 5.34 4.71 -0.03
N SER A 60 4.75 5.31 0.99
CA SER A 60 4.58 4.70 2.32
C SER A 60 3.37 5.30 3.01
N ILE A 61 2.42 4.47 3.45
CA ILE A 61 1.15 4.90 4.01
C ILE A 61 0.86 4.13 5.29
N LEU A 62 0.74 4.83 6.42
CA LEU A 62 0.23 4.25 7.66
C LEU A 62 -1.25 4.57 7.82
N ILE A 63 -2.06 3.55 8.09
CA ILE A 63 -3.48 3.66 8.43
C ILE A 63 -3.64 3.18 9.87
N LYS A 64 -4.19 4.03 10.73
CA LYS A 64 -4.32 3.77 12.17
C LYS A 64 -5.70 4.10 12.67
N GLU A 65 -6.25 3.20 13.50
CA GLU A 65 -7.44 3.44 14.31
C GLU A 65 -7.24 2.84 15.71
N LYS A 66 -7.08 3.67 16.73
CA LYS A 66 -6.66 3.24 18.09
C LYS A 66 -5.32 2.49 18.01
N ASP A 67 -5.32 1.23 18.45
CA ASP A 67 -4.14 0.37 18.46
C ASP A 67 -4.02 -0.51 17.19
N TYR A 68 -4.98 -0.39 16.26
CA TYR A 68 -4.98 -1.17 15.02
C TYR A 68 -4.27 -0.40 13.90
N THR A 69 -3.36 -1.08 13.23
CA THR A 69 -2.48 -0.46 12.24
C THR A 69 -2.35 -1.30 10.97
N MET A 70 -2.36 -0.62 9.82
CA MET A 70 -1.94 -1.17 8.54
C MET A 70 -0.88 -0.26 7.94
N LEU A 71 0.25 -0.83 7.52
CA LEU A 71 1.25 -0.14 6.73
C LEU A 71 1.19 -0.64 5.29
N ILE A 72 1.01 0.27 4.34
CA ILE A 72 1.06 0.00 2.90
C ILE A 72 2.34 0.63 2.36
N ASP A 73 3.23 -0.19 1.85
CA ASP A 73 4.55 0.14 1.34
C ASP A 73 5.48 0.79 2.39
N GLY A 74 6.74 0.88 2.09
CA GLY A 74 7.75 1.32 3.04
C GLY A 74 8.78 2.30 2.47
N GLY A 75 8.49 2.90 1.31
CA GLY A 75 9.43 3.81 0.66
C GLY A 75 10.65 3.11 0.05
N ASN A 76 11.66 3.91 -0.27
CA ASN A 76 12.94 3.43 -0.76
C ASN A 76 13.72 2.69 0.33
N GLN A 77 14.78 1.99 -0.06
CA GLN A 77 15.66 1.31 0.91
C GLN A 77 16.33 2.28 1.88
N SER A 78 16.64 3.50 1.42
CA SER A 78 17.23 4.57 2.25
C SER A 78 16.29 5.04 3.36
N ASP A 79 14.98 4.98 3.14
CA ASP A 79 13.99 5.56 4.05
C ASP A 79 13.66 4.65 5.24
N GLY A 80 13.98 3.35 5.12
CA GLY A 80 13.53 2.33 6.05
C GLY A 80 13.91 2.55 7.51
N GLU A 81 15.11 3.07 7.82
CA GLU A 81 15.55 3.36 9.19
C GLU A 81 14.79 4.56 9.75
N ASN A 82 14.65 5.63 8.96
CA ASN A 82 13.95 6.83 9.34
C ASN A 82 12.45 6.59 9.49
N LEU A 83 11.86 5.80 8.59
CA LEU A 83 10.46 5.38 8.72
C LEU A 83 10.21 4.64 10.04
N VAL A 84 11.06 3.66 10.39
CA VAL A 84 10.97 2.94 11.66
C VAL A 84 11.05 3.90 12.84
N LYS A 85 12.03 4.80 12.83
CA LYS A 85 12.21 5.79 13.90
C LYS A 85 10.97 6.67 14.04
N TYR A 86 10.41 7.18 12.93
CA TYR A 86 9.21 8.00 12.94
C TYR A 86 7.99 7.23 13.48
N LEU A 87 7.80 5.99 13.04
CA LEU A 87 6.72 5.13 13.53
C LEU A 87 6.81 4.93 15.04
N GLN A 88 8.01 4.67 15.57
CA GLN A 88 8.22 4.36 16.99
C GLN A 88 8.23 5.61 17.87
N GLU A 89 9.00 6.63 17.49
CA GLU A 89 9.26 7.80 18.34
C GLU A 89 8.16 8.86 18.25
N GLU A 90 7.62 9.10 17.04
CA GLU A 90 6.62 10.16 16.82
C GLU A 90 5.17 9.62 16.90
N LEU A 91 4.93 8.41 16.39
CA LEU A 91 3.58 7.85 16.34
C LEU A 91 3.32 6.77 17.39
N ASN A 92 4.35 6.39 18.18
CA ASN A 92 4.31 5.34 19.19
C ASN A 92 3.74 4.01 18.64
N VAL A 93 4.13 3.66 17.39
CA VAL A 93 3.73 2.43 16.70
C VAL A 93 4.88 1.43 16.78
N ASN A 94 4.66 0.33 17.50
CA ASN A 94 5.62 -0.77 17.68
C ASN A 94 5.14 -2.08 17.05
N ASP A 95 3.87 -2.13 16.71
CA ASP A 95 3.21 -3.30 16.13
C ASP A 95 2.46 -2.87 14.87
N ILE A 96 2.58 -3.67 13.80
CA ILE A 96 1.82 -3.51 12.56
C ILE A 96 0.96 -4.75 12.40
N ASP A 97 -0.37 -4.62 12.54
CA ASP A 97 -1.28 -5.76 12.38
C ASP A 97 -1.22 -6.31 10.95
N ILE A 98 -1.17 -5.41 9.98
CA ILE A 98 -1.13 -5.77 8.56
C ILE A 98 -0.08 -4.93 7.83
N LEU A 99 0.86 -5.61 7.20
CA LEU A 99 1.85 -5.04 6.30
C LEU A 99 1.51 -5.43 4.86
N VAL A 100 1.43 -4.45 3.98
CA VAL A 100 1.16 -4.65 2.55
C VAL A 100 2.33 -4.10 1.75
N GLY A 101 2.98 -4.94 0.94
CA GLY A 101 3.83 -4.49 -0.16
C GLY A 101 3.02 -4.58 -1.44
N THR A 102 2.69 -3.43 -2.05
CA THR A 102 1.77 -3.40 -3.18
C THR A 102 2.31 -4.09 -4.41
N HIS A 103 3.56 -3.88 -4.73
CA HIS A 103 4.26 -4.53 -5.84
C HIS A 103 5.79 -4.49 -5.60
N PRO A 104 6.60 -5.32 -6.30
CA PRO A 104 8.00 -5.53 -5.92
C PRO A 104 9.00 -4.52 -6.51
N HIS A 105 8.63 -3.24 -6.65
CA HIS A 105 9.57 -2.16 -6.94
C HIS A 105 10.21 -1.61 -5.67
N GLU A 106 11.42 -1.11 -5.79
CA GLU A 106 12.25 -0.66 -4.66
C GLU A 106 11.63 0.51 -3.92
N ASP A 107 11.05 1.47 -4.61
CA ASP A 107 10.37 2.65 -4.08
C ASP A 107 9.05 2.33 -3.33
N HIS A 108 8.67 1.06 -3.24
CA HIS A 108 7.53 0.56 -2.45
C HIS A 108 7.98 -0.41 -1.36
N ILE A 109 8.83 -1.38 -1.71
CA ILE A 109 9.22 -2.41 -0.75
C ILE A 109 10.58 -2.16 -0.10
N GLY A 110 11.27 -1.09 -0.47
CA GLY A 110 12.66 -0.85 -0.10
C GLY A 110 12.90 -0.75 1.40
N GLY A 111 12.06 -0.02 2.12
CA GLY A 111 12.13 0.14 3.56
C GLY A 111 11.50 -1.00 4.37
N LEU A 112 10.70 -1.89 3.75
CA LEU A 112 10.00 -2.97 4.46
C LEU A 112 10.92 -3.91 5.25
N PRO A 113 12.13 -4.27 4.77
CA PRO A 113 13.06 -5.08 5.57
C PRO A 113 13.42 -4.43 6.92
N ASN A 114 13.56 -3.11 6.98
CA ASN A 114 13.82 -2.38 8.22
C ASN A 114 12.61 -2.42 9.16
N VAL A 115 11.41 -2.21 8.62
CA VAL A 115 10.15 -2.30 9.36
C VAL A 115 9.97 -3.70 9.95
N ILE A 116 10.10 -4.76 9.14
CA ILE A 116 9.95 -6.16 9.56
C ILE A 116 11.01 -6.56 10.59
N SER A 117 12.21 -5.98 10.50
CA SER A 117 13.28 -6.26 11.46
C SER A 117 13.06 -5.62 12.83
N SER A 118 12.39 -4.47 12.87
CA SER A 118 12.30 -3.58 14.03
C SER A 118 10.95 -3.60 14.76
N LEU A 119 9.86 -3.91 14.06
CA LEU A 119 8.50 -3.93 14.60
C LEU A 119 7.92 -5.35 14.59
N SER A 120 6.91 -5.59 15.44
CA SER A 120 6.10 -6.81 15.38
C SER A 120 5.14 -6.74 14.20
N ILE A 121 5.06 -7.80 13.39
CA ILE A 121 4.16 -7.85 12.23
C ILE A 121 3.14 -8.98 12.41
N GLY A 122 1.86 -8.65 12.33
CA GLY A 122 0.78 -9.63 12.43
C GLY A 122 0.62 -10.44 11.14
N LYS A 123 0.43 -9.77 10.01
CA LYS A 123 0.23 -10.42 8.71
C LYS A 123 0.91 -9.64 7.59
N ILE A 124 1.53 -10.34 6.65
CA ILE A 124 2.18 -9.75 5.48
C ILE A 124 1.43 -10.15 4.23
N TYR A 125 1.02 -9.14 3.45
CA TYR A 125 0.44 -9.31 2.12
C TYR A 125 1.45 -8.85 1.06
N LEU A 126 1.72 -9.72 0.09
CA LEU A 126 2.46 -9.39 -1.13
C LEU A 126 1.71 -9.97 -2.34
N PRO A 127 1.80 -9.39 -3.53
CA PRO A 127 1.22 -9.97 -4.74
C PRO A 127 1.95 -11.25 -5.15
N ASN A 128 1.30 -12.07 -5.97
CA ASN A 128 1.95 -13.23 -6.58
C ASN A 128 2.83 -12.81 -7.76
N ALA A 129 3.83 -11.99 -7.47
CA ALA A 129 4.79 -11.48 -8.44
C ALA A 129 6.21 -11.74 -7.93
N THR A 130 7.14 -11.95 -8.85
CA THR A 130 8.54 -12.21 -8.51
C THR A 130 9.46 -11.37 -9.37
N THR A 131 10.57 -10.91 -8.76
CA THR A 131 11.65 -10.25 -9.47
C THR A 131 12.99 -10.78 -8.96
N THR A 132 14.07 -10.47 -9.68
CA THR A 132 15.44 -10.86 -9.30
C THR A 132 16.24 -9.68 -8.77
N THR A 133 15.57 -8.64 -8.27
CA THR A 133 16.22 -7.50 -7.65
C THR A 133 16.75 -7.86 -6.27
N LYS A 134 17.87 -7.27 -5.89
CA LYS A 134 18.47 -7.50 -4.57
C LYS A 134 17.56 -7.07 -3.42
N ILE A 135 16.76 -6.03 -3.64
CA ILE A 135 15.86 -5.55 -2.60
C ILE A 135 14.70 -6.53 -2.36
N PHE A 136 14.18 -7.16 -3.41
CA PHE A 136 13.16 -8.19 -3.28
C PHE A 136 13.72 -9.45 -2.61
N GLU A 137 14.93 -9.87 -2.97
CA GLU A 137 15.64 -10.96 -2.28
C GLU A 137 15.83 -10.63 -0.80
N LYS A 138 16.31 -9.42 -0.46
CA LYS A 138 16.45 -8.96 0.93
C LYS A 138 15.13 -8.98 1.71
N LEU A 139 14.03 -8.54 1.09
CA LEU A 139 12.71 -8.59 1.71
C LEU A 139 12.30 -10.02 2.04
N LEU A 140 12.44 -10.95 1.09
CA LEU A 140 12.10 -12.36 1.31
C LEU A 140 12.97 -13.02 2.38
N ASP A 141 14.28 -12.74 2.38
CA ASP A 141 15.22 -13.24 3.39
C ASP A 141 14.82 -12.74 4.78
N THR A 142 14.52 -11.43 4.91
CA THR A 142 14.09 -10.83 6.18
C THR A 142 12.79 -11.45 6.71
N ILE A 143 11.81 -11.66 5.83
CA ILE A 143 10.54 -12.33 6.19
C ILE A 143 10.80 -13.74 6.70
N ALA A 144 11.68 -14.48 6.01
CA ALA A 144 12.04 -15.86 6.39
C ALA A 144 12.83 -15.92 7.71
N GLU A 145 13.81 -15.04 7.91
CA GLU A 145 14.59 -14.95 9.14
C GLU A 145 13.74 -14.65 10.37
N LYS A 146 12.71 -13.80 10.20
CA LYS A 146 11.75 -13.47 11.27
C LYS A 146 10.63 -14.50 11.41
N ASN A 147 10.63 -15.58 10.61
CA ASN A 147 9.62 -16.63 10.60
C ASN A 147 8.19 -16.12 10.28
N TYR A 148 8.06 -15.02 9.58
CA TYR A 148 6.76 -14.55 9.08
C TYR A 148 6.35 -15.31 7.81
N LYS A 149 5.05 -15.24 7.50
CA LYS A 149 4.47 -15.87 6.29
C LYS A 149 3.93 -14.80 5.37
N ILE A 150 4.19 -14.99 4.07
CA ILE A 150 3.58 -14.16 3.03
C ILE A 150 2.18 -14.71 2.73
N THR A 151 1.22 -13.81 2.65
CA THR A 151 -0.13 -14.10 2.16
C THR A 151 -0.31 -13.38 0.82
N VAL A 152 -0.70 -14.12 -0.21
CA VAL A 152 -1.17 -13.51 -1.46
C VAL A 152 -2.66 -13.21 -1.28
N PRO A 153 -3.08 -11.94 -1.33
CA PRO A 153 -4.49 -11.61 -1.14
C PRO A 153 -5.32 -12.10 -2.33
N LYS A 154 -6.59 -12.39 -2.09
CA LYS A 154 -7.53 -12.75 -3.15
C LYS A 154 -8.34 -11.52 -3.56
N ILE A 155 -8.64 -11.44 -4.86
CA ILE A 155 -9.59 -10.42 -5.33
C ILE A 155 -10.93 -10.63 -4.61
N ASP A 156 -11.54 -9.53 -4.18
CA ASP A 156 -12.75 -9.44 -3.37
C ASP A 156 -12.60 -10.00 -1.93
N GLU A 157 -11.37 -10.28 -1.46
CA GLU A 157 -11.11 -10.58 -0.04
C GLU A 157 -11.45 -9.35 0.81
N GLU A 158 -12.22 -9.59 1.87
CA GLU A 158 -12.51 -8.57 2.89
C GLU A 158 -11.54 -8.74 4.06
N ILE A 159 -10.92 -7.63 4.46
CA ILE A 159 -10.00 -7.54 5.57
C ILE A 159 -10.59 -6.56 6.57
N ASN A 160 -11.06 -7.07 7.71
CA ASN A 160 -11.65 -6.26 8.75
C ASN A 160 -10.62 -6.03 9.87
N LEU A 161 -10.33 -4.77 10.14
CA LEU A 161 -9.42 -4.35 11.21
C LEU A 161 -10.13 -3.31 12.07
N ASN A 162 -10.73 -3.73 13.17
CA ASN A 162 -11.66 -2.95 14.00
C ASN A 162 -12.84 -2.38 13.17
N ASN A 163 -12.98 -1.03 13.09
CA ASN A 163 -14.01 -0.39 12.27
C ASN A 163 -13.55 -0.09 10.84
N MET A 164 -12.31 -0.45 10.50
CA MET A 164 -11.75 -0.31 9.16
C MET A 164 -12.10 -1.56 8.34
N ASN A 165 -12.91 -1.38 7.27
CA ASN A 165 -13.28 -2.46 6.37
C ASN A 165 -12.54 -2.28 5.06
N PHE A 166 -11.53 -3.12 4.82
CA PHE A 166 -10.78 -3.12 3.57
C PHE A 166 -11.33 -4.19 2.63
N LYS A 167 -11.34 -3.87 1.35
CA LYS A 167 -11.61 -4.82 0.27
C LYS A 167 -10.47 -4.82 -0.72
N VAL A 168 -9.98 -6.01 -1.06
CA VAL A 168 -8.99 -6.19 -2.12
C VAL A 168 -9.71 -6.12 -3.47
N LEU A 169 -9.52 -5.04 -4.19
CA LEU A 169 -10.15 -4.87 -5.51
C LEU A 169 -9.36 -5.57 -6.61
N TYR A 170 -8.03 -5.61 -6.45
CA TYR A 170 -7.13 -6.22 -7.41
C TYR A 170 -5.83 -6.68 -6.77
N THR A 171 -5.25 -7.69 -7.35
CA THR A 171 -3.86 -8.13 -7.20
C THR A 171 -3.47 -8.85 -8.49
N GLY A 172 -2.35 -8.48 -9.06
CA GLY A 172 -1.91 -9.00 -10.35
C GLY A 172 -0.80 -10.04 -10.25
N THR A 173 -0.52 -10.65 -11.41
CA THR A 173 0.57 -11.62 -11.60
C THR A 173 1.37 -11.31 -12.87
N ASP A 174 1.21 -10.11 -13.44
CA ASP A 174 1.87 -9.73 -14.69
C ASP A 174 3.34 -9.40 -14.45
N GLU A 175 4.23 -10.34 -14.76
CA GLU A 175 5.68 -10.17 -14.64
C GLU A 175 6.26 -9.27 -15.76
N SER A 176 5.49 -8.91 -16.80
CA SER A 176 5.98 -8.03 -17.87
C SER A 176 6.01 -6.56 -17.47
N ASP A 177 5.13 -6.17 -16.55
CA ASP A 177 5.06 -4.86 -15.93
C ASP A 177 4.63 -5.02 -14.47
N LEU A 178 5.60 -4.91 -13.56
CA LEU A 178 5.38 -5.14 -12.13
C LEU A 178 4.41 -4.15 -11.51
N ASN A 179 4.23 -2.95 -12.08
CA ASN A 179 3.21 -1.99 -11.63
C ASN A 179 1.80 -2.59 -11.68
N ASN A 180 1.52 -3.42 -12.71
CA ASN A 180 0.25 -4.11 -12.86
C ASN A 180 0.08 -5.30 -11.91
N THR A 181 1.01 -5.52 -11.00
CA THR A 181 0.84 -6.49 -9.91
C THR A 181 0.35 -5.82 -8.62
N SER A 182 0.26 -4.50 -8.60
CA SER A 182 -0.15 -3.70 -7.44
C SER A 182 -1.40 -4.25 -6.77
N ILE A 183 -1.33 -4.42 -5.45
CA ILE A 183 -2.50 -4.70 -4.62
C ILE A 183 -3.30 -3.41 -4.51
N VAL A 184 -4.53 -3.40 -5.03
CA VAL A 184 -5.45 -2.26 -4.93
C VAL A 184 -6.44 -2.52 -3.81
N LEU A 185 -6.48 -1.59 -2.84
CA LEU A 185 -7.32 -1.68 -1.65
C LEU A 185 -8.34 -0.54 -1.60
N LYS A 186 -9.59 -0.88 -1.30
CA LYS A 186 -10.62 0.09 -0.89
C LYS A 186 -10.83 -0.03 0.61
N LEU A 187 -10.78 1.08 1.33
CA LEU A 187 -11.15 1.18 2.74
C LEU A 187 -12.49 1.89 2.86
N GLU A 188 -13.39 1.32 3.64
CA GLU A 188 -14.62 1.97 4.11
C GLU A 188 -14.52 2.18 5.63
N TYR A 189 -14.81 3.42 6.06
CA TYR A 189 -14.80 3.81 7.45
C TYR A 189 -15.99 4.73 7.75
N GLY A 190 -17.02 4.19 8.38
CA GLY A 190 -18.28 4.88 8.55
C GLY A 190 -18.92 5.23 7.21
N LYS A 191 -18.99 6.53 6.88
CA LYS A 191 -19.49 7.07 5.59
C LYS A 191 -18.37 7.58 4.69
N THR A 192 -17.11 7.42 5.08
CA THR A 192 -15.95 7.87 4.30
C THR A 192 -15.25 6.68 3.64
N SER A 193 -14.70 6.92 2.46
CA SER A 193 -14.09 5.86 1.66
C SER A 193 -12.78 6.30 1.02
N TYR A 194 -11.85 5.36 0.89
CA TYR A 194 -10.48 5.61 0.47
C TYR A 194 -10.04 4.53 -0.51
N LEU A 195 -9.37 4.93 -1.58
CA LEU A 195 -8.85 4.00 -2.59
C LEU A 195 -7.32 4.14 -2.70
N PHE A 196 -6.62 3.04 -2.43
CA PHE A 196 -5.17 2.92 -2.51
C PHE A 196 -4.82 2.05 -3.71
N THR A 197 -4.07 2.60 -4.66
CA THR A 197 -3.86 1.97 -5.97
C THR A 197 -2.44 1.45 -6.18
N GLY A 198 -1.50 1.78 -5.27
CA GLY A 198 -0.07 1.58 -5.53
C GLY A 198 0.29 2.24 -6.87
N ASP A 199 0.97 1.50 -7.73
CA ASP A 199 1.37 1.96 -9.06
C ASP A 199 0.52 1.37 -10.19
N ALA A 200 -0.73 1.02 -9.86
CA ALA A 200 -1.69 0.56 -10.87
C ALA A 200 -1.72 1.46 -12.10
N THR A 201 -1.55 0.86 -13.27
CA THR A 201 -1.64 1.57 -14.55
C THR A 201 -3.06 1.48 -15.13
N ASP A 202 -3.27 2.10 -16.30
CA ASP A 202 -4.50 2.02 -17.09
C ASP A 202 -5.01 0.58 -17.25
N LYS A 203 -4.11 -0.39 -17.44
CA LYS A 203 -4.47 -1.82 -17.58
C LYS A 203 -5.09 -2.39 -16.29
N THR A 204 -4.63 -1.97 -15.14
CA THR A 204 -5.21 -2.39 -13.86
C THR A 204 -6.52 -1.66 -13.60
N GLU A 205 -6.58 -0.36 -13.91
CA GLU A 205 -7.80 0.45 -13.81
C GLU A 205 -8.93 -0.15 -14.64
N GLU A 206 -8.66 -0.58 -15.89
CA GLU A 206 -9.65 -1.28 -16.74
C GLU A 206 -10.21 -2.55 -16.09
N LYS A 207 -9.39 -3.32 -15.35
CA LYS A 207 -9.82 -4.56 -14.69
C LYS A 207 -10.73 -4.35 -13.50
N ILE A 208 -10.69 -3.16 -12.90
CA ILE A 208 -11.48 -2.83 -11.72
C ILE A 208 -12.61 -1.83 -11.99
N ILE A 209 -12.73 -1.33 -13.23
CA ILE A 209 -13.67 -0.26 -13.58
C ILE A 209 -15.14 -0.61 -13.30
N ASP A 210 -15.49 -1.88 -13.41
CA ASP A 210 -16.85 -2.37 -13.18
C ASP A 210 -17.14 -2.72 -11.70
N LYS A 211 -16.12 -2.62 -10.84
CA LYS A 211 -16.26 -2.84 -9.39
C LYS A 211 -16.78 -1.57 -8.70
N ASP A 212 -17.12 -1.72 -7.43
CA ASP A 212 -17.41 -0.58 -6.55
C ASP A 212 -16.10 0.11 -6.13
N ILE A 213 -15.68 1.09 -6.94
CA ILE A 213 -14.43 1.86 -6.74
C ILE A 213 -14.67 3.32 -6.37
N GLU A 214 -15.94 3.74 -6.17
CA GLU A 214 -16.22 5.12 -5.72
C GLU A 214 -15.56 5.37 -4.36
N ALA A 215 -14.85 6.50 -4.22
CA ALA A 215 -14.11 6.83 -3.00
C ALA A 215 -13.97 8.33 -2.82
N ASP A 216 -14.05 8.81 -1.56
CA ASP A 216 -13.86 10.22 -1.23
C ASP A 216 -12.40 10.67 -1.43
N VAL A 217 -11.45 9.79 -1.13
CA VAL A 217 -10.00 10.03 -1.24
C VAL A 217 -9.36 8.99 -2.12
N LEU A 218 -8.61 9.44 -3.12
CA LEU A 218 -7.84 8.60 -4.03
C LEU A 218 -6.34 8.84 -3.83
N LYS A 219 -5.57 7.80 -3.46
CA LYS A 219 -4.13 7.80 -3.68
C LYS A 219 -3.90 7.60 -5.17
N ILE A 220 -3.37 8.62 -5.80
CA ILE A 220 -3.09 8.63 -7.24
C ILE A 220 -2.05 7.57 -7.58
N GLY A 221 -2.34 6.76 -8.59
CA GLY A 221 -1.47 5.69 -9.02
C GLY A 221 -0.14 6.19 -9.60
N HIS A 222 0.93 5.44 -9.36
CA HIS A 222 2.23 5.59 -9.98
C HIS A 222 2.75 7.04 -9.90
N HIS A 223 2.69 7.62 -8.70
CA HIS A 223 3.17 8.98 -8.36
C HIS A 223 2.63 10.10 -9.29
N GLY A 224 1.49 9.86 -9.94
CA GLY A 224 0.91 10.81 -10.90
C GLY A 224 1.44 10.66 -12.33
N SER A 225 1.92 9.47 -12.69
CA SER A 225 2.27 9.10 -14.07
C SER A 225 1.11 9.32 -15.04
N SER A 226 1.42 9.63 -16.30
CA SER A 226 0.41 9.72 -17.39
C SER A 226 -0.21 8.36 -17.75
N TYR A 227 0.41 7.26 -17.35
CA TYR A 227 -0.09 5.90 -17.57
C TYR A 227 -1.12 5.45 -16.53
N SER A 228 -1.44 6.31 -15.56
CA SER A 228 -2.41 6.06 -14.51
C SER A 228 -3.47 7.16 -14.47
N SER A 229 -4.50 6.95 -13.63
CA SER A 229 -5.58 7.91 -13.42
C SER A 229 -6.25 8.33 -14.73
N THR A 230 -6.73 7.31 -15.45
CA THR A 230 -7.45 7.52 -16.74
C THR A 230 -8.74 8.30 -16.51
N GLU A 231 -9.23 8.96 -17.56
CA GLU A 231 -10.50 9.70 -17.54
C GLU A 231 -11.67 8.83 -17.07
N SER A 232 -11.76 7.60 -17.61
CA SER A 232 -12.81 6.64 -17.26
C SER A 232 -12.73 6.23 -15.78
N PHE A 233 -11.52 6.00 -15.28
CA PHE A 233 -11.27 5.65 -13.90
C PHE A 233 -11.64 6.79 -12.94
N LEU A 234 -11.16 8.01 -13.18
CA LEU A 234 -11.51 9.18 -12.38
C LEU A 234 -13.01 9.48 -12.39
N ASN A 235 -13.68 9.30 -13.54
CA ASN A 235 -15.12 9.47 -13.66
C ASN A 235 -15.91 8.41 -12.85
N LYS A 236 -15.32 7.24 -12.60
CA LYS A 236 -15.92 6.18 -11.81
C LYS A 236 -15.63 6.31 -10.33
N VAL A 237 -14.38 6.64 -9.96
CA VAL A 237 -13.97 6.86 -8.56
C VAL A 237 -14.61 8.11 -7.97
N LYS A 238 -14.71 9.20 -8.73
CA LYS A 238 -15.26 10.52 -8.35
C LYS A 238 -14.68 11.07 -7.03
N PRO A 239 -13.37 11.09 -6.86
CA PRO A 239 -12.79 11.48 -5.59
C PRO A 239 -12.98 12.98 -5.35
N LYS A 240 -13.16 13.36 -4.09
CA LYS A 240 -13.11 14.75 -3.64
C LYS A 240 -11.68 15.23 -3.43
N TYR A 241 -10.82 14.29 -3.05
CA TYR A 241 -9.41 14.53 -2.71
C TYR A 241 -8.50 13.54 -3.44
N ALA A 242 -7.39 14.04 -3.95
CA ALA A 242 -6.34 13.24 -4.55
C ALA A 242 -5.05 13.41 -3.74
N ILE A 243 -4.40 12.31 -3.38
CA ILE A 243 -3.10 12.31 -2.71
C ILE A 243 -2.06 11.80 -3.69
N ILE A 244 -0.99 12.55 -3.89
CA ILE A 244 0.13 12.17 -4.74
C ILE A 244 1.38 12.09 -3.85
N GLN A 245 1.87 10.89 -3.61
CA GLN A 245 3.20 10.71 -3.02
C GLN A 245 4.22 10.77 -4.13
N VAL A 246 5.13 11.73 -4.04
CA VAL A 246 6.07 12.06 -5.12
C VAL A 246 7.22 12.87 -4.54
N GLY A 247 8.42 12.71 -5.06
CA GLY A 247 9.60 13.48 -4.65
C GLY A 247 9.83 14.73 -5.49
N ASN A 248 10.45 15.73 -4.87
CA ASN A 248 10.95 16.90 -5.57
C ASN A 248 12.00 16.50 -6.63
N ASP A 249 12.03 17.24 -7.74
CA ASP A 249 13.05 17.11 -8.79
C ASP A 249 13.24 15.65 -9.27
N ASN A 250 12.16 14.85 -9.24
CA ASN A 250 12.23 13.46 -9.66
C ASN A 250 12.48 13.33 -11.17
N LYS A 251 13.28 12.35 -11.56
CA LYS A 251 13.71 12.12 -12.94
C LYS A 251 12.60 11.69 -13.91
N TYR A 252 11.39 11.49 -13.41
CA TYR A 252 10.23 11.00 -14.18
C TYR A 252 9.28 12.12 -14.58
N ASP A 253 9.55 13.37 -14.15
CA ASP A 253 8.64 14.50 -14.30
C ASP A 253 7.22 14.21 -13.73
N HIS A 254 7.15 13.42 -12.65
CA HIS A 254 5.91 13.17 -11.92
C HIS A 254 5.67 14.24 -10.84
N PRO A 255 4.39 14.59 -10.54
CA PRO A 255 3.20 14.21 -11.30
C PRO A 255 3.19 14.90 -12.66
N THR A 256 2.78 14.17 -13.70
CA THR A 256 2.73 14.75 -15.05
C THR A 256 1.67 15.84 -15.14
N LYS A 257 1.92 16.83 -16.00
CA LYS A 257 0.94 17.89 -16.28
C LYS A 257 -0.41 17.31 -16.70
N THR A 258 -0.41 16.25 -17.50
CA THR A 258 -1.64 15.57 -17.95
C THR A 258 -2.46 15.05 -16.77
N THR A 259 -1.81 14.46 -15.78
CA THR A 259 -2.51 13.96 -14.58
C THR A 259 -3.07 15.11 -13.75
N LEU A 260 -2.28 16.17 -13.54
CA LEU A 260 -2.75 17.36 -12.82
C LEU A 260 -3.91 18.06 -13.53
N ASP A 261 -3.85 18.19 -14.87
CA ASP A 261 -4.95 18.80 -15.66
C ASP A 261 -6.26 17.99 -15.48
N LYS A 262 -6.21 16.65 -15.60
CA LYS A 262 -7.38 15.78 -15.37
C LYS A 262 -8.02 15.97 -13.98
N LEU A 263 -7.20 16.11 -12.94
CA LEU A 263 -7.67 16.33 -11.57
C LEU A 263 -8.28 17.73 -11.40
N ASN A 264 -7.61 18.76 -11.93
CA ASN A 264 -8.06 20.15 -11.85
C ASN A 264 -9.38 20.38 -12.60
N GLU A 265 -9.54 19.80 -13.79
CA GLU A 265 -10.79 19.88 -14.59
C GLU A 265 -12.01 19.31 -13.85
N ARG A 266 -11.77 18.40 -12.88
CA ARG A 266 -12.81 17.81 -12.02
C ARG A 266 -12.99 18.53 -10.69
N ASN A 267 -12.25 19.62 -10.46
CA ASN A 267 -12.22 20.33 -9.17
C ASN A 267 -11.84 19.40 -7.98
N ILE A 268 -11.00 18.40 -8.21
CA ILE A 268 -10.49 17.51 -7.17
C ILE A 268 -9.42 18.27 -6.39
N LYS A 269 -9.52 18.31 -5.08
CA LYS A 269 -8.50 18.96 -4.24
C LYS A 269 -7.28 18.05 -4.15
N ILE A 270 -6.13 18.57 -4.57
CA ILE A 270 -4.87 17.82 -4.64
C ILE A 270 -4.00 18.15 -3.43
N TYR A 271 -3.38 17.11 -2.86
CA TYR A 271 -2.30 17.19 -1.88
C TYR A 271 -1.12 16.40 -2.42
N ARG A 272 0.09 16.95 -2.33
CA ARG A 272 1.32 16.36 -2.86
C ARG A 272 2.41 16.37 -1.79
N THR A 273 3.14 15.24 -1.62
CA THR A 273 4.19 15.17 -0.59
C THR A 273 5.36 16.09 -0.89
N ASP A 274 5.72 16.30 -2.16
CA ASP A 274 6.78 17.21 -2.57
C ASP A 274 6.47 18.71 -2.31
N GLU A 275 5.20 19.07 -2.12
CA GLU A 275 4.77 20.44 -1.80
C GLU A 275 4.32 20.59 -0.35
N ASN A 276 3.84 19.53 0.28
CA ASN A 276 3.16 19.58 1.57
C ASN A 276 3.88 18.81 2.68
N GLY A 277 5.00 18.14 2.38
CA GLY A 277 5.61 17.20 3.32
C GLY A 277 4.69 16.01 3.59
N THR A 278 4.81 15.39 4.74
CA THR A 278 3.91 14.31 5.16
C THR A 278 2.48 14.81 5.31
N ILE A 279 1.52 14.13 4.68
CA ILE A 279 0.10 14.48 4.70
C ILE A 279 -0.61 13.58 5.70
N LYS A 280 -1.15 14.16 6.76
CA LYS A 280 -2.03 13.49 7.71
C LYS A 280 -3.49 13.74 7.38
N LEU A 281 -4.24 12.68 7.21
CA LEU A 281 -5.68 12.70 7.08
C LEU A 281 -6.32 12.14 8.35
N THR A 282 -7.38 12.77 8.83
CA THR A 282 -8.19 12.23 9.93
C THR A 282 -9.65 12.13 9.52
N SER A 283 -10.35 11.08 9.99
CA SER A 283 -11.79 10.94 9.79
C SER A 283 -12.49 10.48 11.06
N ASP A 284 -13.67 11.05 11.30
CA ASP A 284 -14.63 10.59 12.32
C ASP A 284 -15.69 9.62 11.76
N GLY A 285 -15.46 9.12 10.54
CA GLY A 285 -16.42 8.30 9.80
C GLY A 285 -17.50 9.09 9.05
N THR A 286 -17.48 10.42 9.11
CA THR A 286 -18.38 11.31 8.37
C THR A 286 -17.64 12.47 7.71
N ASN A 287 -16.73 13.08 8.45
CA ASN A 287 -15.93 14.21 8.02
C ASN A 287 -14.48 13.79 7.82
N ILE A 288 -13.84 14.40 6.83
CA ILE A 288 -12.41 14.19 6.51
C ILE A 288 -11.71 15.53 6.70
N ASN A 289 -10.62 15.53 7.47
CA ASN A 289 -9.77 16.67 7.68
C ASN A 289 -8.34 16.34 7.27
N PHE A 290 -7.59 17.35 6.81
CA PHE A 290 -6.19 17.22 6.40
C PHE A 290 -5.32 18.16 7.22
N GLU A 291 -4.16 17.67 7.56
CA GLU A 291 -3.05 18.39 8.18
C GLU A 291 -1.77 18.05 7.39
N THR A 292 -0.95 19.03 7.15
CA THR A 292 0.37 18.85 6.53
C THR A 292 1.44 18.97 7.60
N ILE A 293 2.33 17.98 7.65
CA ILE A 293 3.41 17.91 8.62
C ILE A 293 4.70 18.15 7.84
N ASP A 294 5.38 19.24 8.19
CA ASP A 294 6.67 19.58 7.58
C ASP A 294 7.77 18.61 8.07
N THR A 295 7.61 17.36 7.67
CA THR A 295 8.54 16.28 7.98
C THR A 295 8.76 15.51 6.71
N ASN A 296 10.00 15.48 6.27
CA ASN A 296 10.48 14.64 5.18
C ASN A 296 11.27 13.49 5.78
N ILE A 297 10.75 12.28 5.69
CA ILE A 297 11.41 11.07 6.21
C ILE A 297 12.70 10.78 5.43
N ASP A 298 12.75 11.09 4.14
CA ASP A 298 13.94 10.96 3.30
C ASP A 298 15.07 11.91 3.75
N GLY A 299 14.75 13.00 4.37
CA GLY A 299 15.68 14.04 4.87
C GLY A 299 16.11 13.90 6.33
N TRP A 300 15.74 12.83 7.01
CA TRP A 300 16.04 12.60 8.45
C TRP A 300 17.42 12.02 8.70
#